data_f89677dd35b9a71a5b651e459069ff14
#
_entry.id   f89677dd35b9a71a5b651e459069ff14
#
_cell.length_a   1.000
_cell.length_b   1.000
_cell.length_c   1.000
_cell.angle_alpha   90.00
_cell.angle_beta   90.00
_cell.angle_gamma   90.00
#
_symmetry.space_group_name_H-M   'P 1'
#
loop_
_entity.id
_entity.type
_entity.pdbx_description
1 polymer ?
#
loop_
_entity_poly.entity_id
_entity_poly.type
_entity_poly.pdbx_seq_one_letter_code
_entity_poly.pdbx_strand_id
1 'polypeptide(L)'
;MSSNGPARVNRRDFIKLSGAGLSAALLHPSGQALASTSEGSELAILYDASKCIGCRACERACKEHHGLAPSEEINTELSATAWNMIAARDGVDRDQQPYFNYQCMHCTDAACAMGCPSRALTIDERGFVSFEQDVCVGCGYCSQFCPFGIPQLGTVSLITGEARMAKCTFCKDKIEAGTGGPSCAEACPTGALTWGERGTLLAQAKTRVSELKSGDHKSALLYGEHEAGGLHRLSILLDQPAAYGLPEDPGGQFILARLWRKVIQPAGFAIFGVALVGVTTAYGLARRNIHMEEVE
;
A
#
# COMPACT_ATOMS: atom_id res chain seq x y z
N MET A 1 6.11 67.82 13.34
CA MET A 1 5.44 66.59 13.84
C MET A 1 4.83 65.94 12.60
N SER A 2 5.49 64.92 12.07
CA SER A 2 5.12 64.30 10.81
C SER A 2 4.28 63.06 11.12
N SER A 3 3.02 63.02 10.74
CA SER A 3 2.08 61.95 10.94
C SER A 3 2.25 60.91 9.79
N ASN A 4 2.93 59.81 10.04
CA ASN A 4 2.93 58.69 9.14
C ASN A 4 1.60 57.93 9.27
N GLY A 5 0.71 58.14 8.29
CA GLY A 5 -0.49 57.32 8.14
C GLY A 5 -0.13 55.90 7.69
N PRO A 6 -0.97 54.89 7.98
CA PRO A 6 -0.69 53.51 7.62
C PRO A 6 -0.63 53.31 6.11
N ALA A 7 0.43 52.64 5.63
CA ALA A 7 0.64 52.35 4.23
C ALA A 7 -0.54 51.52 3.67
N ARG A 8 -1.27 52.08 2.70
CA ARG A 8 -2.34 51.35 1.98
C ARG A 8 -1.70 50.44 0.96
N VAL A 9 -1.79 49.11 1.21
CA VAL A 9 -1.42 48.11 0.23
C VAL A 9 -2.49 48.08 -0.87
N ASN A 10 -2.13 48.37 -2.09
CA ASN A 10 -3.07 48.32 -3.21
C ASN A 10 -3.19 46.92 -3.80
N ARG A 11 -4.24 46.67 -4.62
CA ARG A 11 -4.50 45.33 -5.21
C ARG A 11 -3.31 44.80 -6.01
N ARG A 12 -2.51 45.67 -6.62
CA ARG A 12 -1.37 45.30 -7.44
C ARG A 12 -0.19 44.81 -6.60
N ASP A 13 0.02 45.40 -5.42
CA ASP A 13 1.09 44.99 -4.49
C ASP A 13 0.73 43.68 -3.76
N PHE A 14 -0.56 43.48 -3.51
CA PHE A 14 -1.06 42.19 -2.97
C PHE A 14 -0.80 41.03 -3.94
N ILE A 15 -1.08 41.19 -5.24
CA ILE A 15 -0.85 40.17 -6.27
C ILE A 15 0.65 39.90 -6.44
N LYS A 16 1.51 40.90 -6.34
CA LYS A 16 2.98 40.73 -6.43
C LYS A 16 3.53 39.97 -5.21
N LEU A 17 3.05 40.26 -4.00
CA LEU A 17 3.45 39.59 -2.77
C LEU A 17 2.98 38.11 -2.76
N SER A 18 1.76 37.84 -3.23
CA SER A 18 1.26 36.44 -3.34
C SER A 18 2.02 35.63 -4.41
N GLY A 19 2.43 36.27 -5.52
CA GLY A 19 3.23 35.61 -6.55
C GLY A 19 4.64 35.25 -6.11
N ALA A 20 5.29 36.09 -5.30
CA ALA A 20 6.63 35.84 -4.79
C ALA A 20 6.67 34.68 -3.75
N GLY A 21 5.59 34.53 -2.97
CA GLY A 21 5.46 33.40 -2.01
C GLY A 21 5.33 32.03 -2.69
N LEU A 22 4.69 31.99 -3.87
CA LEU A 22 4.49 30.74 -4.62
C LEU A 22 5.80 30.20 -5.22
N SER A 23 6.70 31.09 -5.62
CA SER A 23 7.98 30.73 -6.25
C SER A 23 8.97 30.10 -5.26
N ALA A 24 8.92 30.48 -3.99
CA ALA A 24 9.80 29.94 -2.94
C ALA A 24 9.38 28.53 -2.47
N ALA A 25 8.08 28.19 -2.55
CA ALA A 25 7.58 26.88 -2.16
C ALA A 25 7.90 25.77 -3.18
N LEU A 26 8.18 26.13 -4.43
CA LEU A 26 8.49 25.18 -5.50
C LEU A 26 9.98 24.78 -5.56
N LEU A 27 10.86 25.41 -4.77
CA LEU A 27 12.30 25.19 -4.80
C LEU A 27 12.83 24.33 -3.65
N HIS A 28 11.97 23.74 -2.82
CA HIS A 28 12.42 22.73 -1.86
C HIS A 28 12.69 21.41 -2.60
N PRO A 29 13.92 20.91 -2.65
CA PRO A 29 14.18 19.57 -3.16
C PRO A 29 13.49 18.59 -2.22
N SER A 30 12.38 18.02 -2.70
CA SER A 30 11.76 16.86 -2.06
C SER A 30 12.83 15.79 -1.96
N GLY A 31 13.25 15.46 -0.74
CA GLY A 31 14.22 14.43 -0.49
C GLY A 31 13.84 13.18 -1.29
N GLN A 32 14.69 12.82 -2.22
CA GLN A 32 14.66 11.53 -2.86
C GLN A 32 14.81 10.52 -1.72
N ALA A 33 13.75 9.75 -1.47
CA ALA A 33 13.93 8.48 -0.79
C ALA A 33 14.83 7.66 -1.72
N LEU A 34 16.13 7.70 -1.43
CA LEU A 34 17.07 6.74 -1.96
C LEU A 34 16.58 5.39 -1.47
N ALA A 35 16.02 4.59 -2.38
CA ALA A 35 15.95 3.17 -2.18
C ALA A 35 17.41 2.74 -2.01
N SER A 36 17.84 2.60 -0.75
CA SER A 36 19.11 1.94 -0.44
C SER A 36 18.89 0.47 -0.78
N THR A 37 19.32 0.08 -1.96
CA THR A 37 19.52 -1.31 -2.31
C THR A 37 20.68 -1.83 -1.48
N SER A 38 20.42 -2.27 -0.27
CA SER A 38 21.30 -3.20 0.41
C SER A 38 21.06 -4.56 -0.24
N GLU A 39 21.89 -4.91 -1.22
CA GLU A 39 21.95 -6.26 -1.74
C GLU A 39 22.23 -7.19 -0.54
N GLY A 40 21.25 -8.04 -0.17
CA GLY A 40 21.43 -9.10 0.81
C GLY A 40 20.44 -9.19 1.97
N SER A 41 19.48 -8.26 2.12
CA SER A 41 18.51 -8.30 3.23
C SER A 41 17.05 -8.36 2.84
N GLU A 42 16.72 -8.33 1.54
CA GLU A 42 15.32 -8.36 1.08
C GLU A 42 14.68 -9.73 1.33
N LEU A 43 13.53 -9.74 1.98
CA LEU A 43 12.76 -10.95 2.27
C LEU A 43 11.60 -11.10 1.30
N ALA A 44 11.26 -12.33 0.95
CA ALA A 44 10.10 -12.66 0.13
C ALA A 44 9.38 -13.92 0.64
N ILE A 45 8.15 -14.08 0.19
CA ILE A 45 7.39 -15.33 0.25
C ILE A 45 7.30 -15.85 -1.18
N LEU A 46 7.60 -17.12 -1.40
CA LEU A 46 7.38 -17.83 -2.64
C LEU A 46 6.19 -18.77 -2.51
N TYR A 47 5.28 -18.69 -3.45
CA TYR A 47 4.16 -19.62 -3.60
C TYR A 47 4.35 -20.45 -4.87
N ASP A 48 4.23 -21.77 -4.74
CA ASP A 48 4.24 -22.74 -5.85
C ASP A 48 2.84 -23.34 -6.01
N ALA A 49 2.10 -22.92 -7.02
CA ALA A 49 0.76 -23.41 -7.28
C ALA A 49 0.72 -24.92 -7.53
N SER A 50 1.81 -25.50 -8.05
CA SER A 50 1.89 -26.95 -8.33
C SER A 50 1.88 -27.83 -7.07
N LYS A 51 2.16 -27.24 -5.89
CA LYS A 51 2.23 -27.94 -4.61
C LYS A 51 1.02 -27.68 -3.71
N CYS A 52 0.17 -26.69 -4.07
CA CYS A 52 -0.94 -26.31 -3.22
C CYS A 52 -2.10 -27.31 -3.32
N ILE A 53 -2.51 -27.85 -2.20
CA ILE A 53 -3.63 -28.81 -2.08
C ILE A 53 -4.92 -28.19 -1.52
N GLY A 54 -4.95 -26.87 -1.33
CA GLY A 54 -6.13 -26.15 -0.83
C GLY A 54 -6.49 -26.42 0.64
N CYS A 55 -5.55 -26.91 1.47
CA CYS A 55 -5.81 -27.32 2.86
C CYS A 55 -6.10 -26.17 3.84
N ARG A 56 -5.88 -24.90 3.42
CA ARG A 56 -6.13 -23.66 4.20
C ARG A 56 -5.36 -23.56 5.54
N ALA A 57 -4.30 -24.34 5.74
CA ALA A 57 -3.46 -24.23 6.93
C ALA A 57 -2.84 -22.83 7.06
N CYS A 58 -2.48 -22.22 5.94
CA CYS A 58 -1.96 -20.85 5.87
C CYS A 58 -2.97 -19.78 6.33
N GLU A 59 -4.26 -19.95 6.05
CA GLU A 59 -5.32 -19.04 6.52
C GLU A 59 -5.48 -19.14 8.04
N ARG A 60 -5.55 -20.37 8.57
CA ARG A 60 -5.68 -20.60 10.01
C ARG A 60 -4.51 -20.05 10.79
N ALA A 61 -3.29 -20.33 10.35
CA ALA A 61 -2.08 -19.84 10.99
C ALA A 61 -1.97 -18.31 10.96
N CYS A 62 -2.44 -17.67 9.88
CA CYS A 62 -2.50 -16.21 9.79
C CYS A 62 -3.49 -15.63 10.80
N LYS A 63 -4.70 -16.20 10.91
CA LYS A 63 -5.71 -15.76 11.87
C LYS A 63 -5.27 -15.95 13.31
N GLU A 64 -4.70 -17.12 13.62
CA GLU A 64 -4.21 -17.45 14.96
C GLU A 64 -3.10 -16.50 15.40
N HIS A 65 -2.12 -16.26 14.54
CA HIS A 65 -1.00 -15.37 14.86
C HIS A 65 -1.45 -13.92 15.09
N HIS A 66 -2.39 -13.43 14.28
CA HIS A 66 -2.84 -12.04 14.35
C HIS A 66 -4.08 -11.83 15.24
N GLY A 67 -4.54 -12.85 15.96
CA GLY A 67 -5.72 -12.75 16.82
C GLY A 67 -7.01 -12.41 16.06
N LEU A 68 -7.10 -12.78 14.77
CA LEU A 68 -8.28 -12.54 13.95
C LEU A 68 -9.37 -13.56 14.27
N ALA A 69 -10.63 -13.14 14.15
CA ALA A 69 -11.75 -14.05 14.40
C ALA A 69 -11.65 -15.31 13.53
N PRO A 70 -11.80 -16.50 14.12
CA PRO A 70 -11.85 -17.72 13.36
C PRO A 70 -13.04 -17.67 12.38
N SER A 71 -12.89 -18.25 11.19
CA SER A 71 -14.00 -18.41 10.26
C SER A 71 -14.54 -19.82 10.39
N GLU A 72 -15.82 -19.95 10.66
CA GLU A 72 -16.55 -21.23 10.56
C GLU A 72 -16.77 -21.59 9.09
N GLU A 73 -16.95 -20.59 8.25
CA GLU A 73 -17.12 -20.74 6.80
C GLU A 73 -15.82 -20.50 6.03
N ILE A 74 -15.79 -21.02 4.81
CA ILE A 74 -14.70 -20.81 3.87
C ILE A 74 -14.69 -19.34 3.44
N ASN A 75 -13.57 -18.63 3.67
CA ASN A 75 -13.44 -17.27 3.15
C ASN A 75 -13.43 -17.30 1.62
N THR A 76 -14.34 -16.58 1.00
CA THR A 76 -14.43 -16.42 -0.45
C THR A 76 -13.82 -15.11 -0.92
N GLU A 77 -13.59 -14.17 0.00
CA GLU A 77 -13.00 -12.85 -0.27
C GLU A 77 -12.04 -12.45 0.86
N LEU A 78 -11.08 -11.61 0.53
CA LEU A 78 -10.26 -10.94 1.53
C LEU A 78 -11.12 -9.94 2.31
N SER A 79 -10.87 -9.82 3.60
CA SER A 79 -11.60 -8.91 4.48
C SER A 79 -10.70 -8.36 5.59
N ALA A 80 -11.25 -7.49 6.43
CA ALA A 80 -10.54 -6.99 7.59
C ALA A 80 -10.11 -8.10 8.58
N THR A 81 -10.76 -9.26 8.54
CA THR A 81 -10.48 -10.42 9.39
C THR A 81 -9.96 -11.65 8.62
N ALA A 82 -9.73 -11.50 7.31
CA ALA A 82 -9.18 -12.55 6.44
C ALA A 82 -8.12 -11.93 5.51
N TRP A 83 -6.86 -11.88 5.98
CA TRP A 83 -5.74 -11.25 5.25
C TRP A 83 -5.03 -12.20 4.30
N ASN A 84 -5.35 -13.48 4.40
CA ASN A 84 -4.81 -14.57 3.62
C ASN A 84 -5.95 -15.54 3.29
N MET A 85 -6.06 -15.95 2.04
CA MET A 85 -7.18 -16.75 1.55
C MET A 85 -6.71 -17.70 0.45
N ILE A 86 -7.24 -18.92 0.45
CA ILE A 86 -7.11 -19.87 -0.66
C ILE A 86 -8.42 -19.87 -1.46
N ALA A 87 -8.33 -19.55 -2.73
CA ALA A 87 -9.45 -19.72 -3.66
C ALA A 87 -9.12 -20.77 -4.72
N ALA A 88 -10.13 -21.49 -5.16
CA ALA A 88 -10.04 -22.36 -6.33
C ALA A 88 -10.29 -21.54 -7.61
N ARG A 89 -9.61 -21.90 -8.69
CA ARG A 89 -9.90 -21.36 -10.04
C ARG A 89 -11.17 -22.03 -10.57
N ASP A 90 -12.05 -21.22 -11.15
CA ASP A 90 -13.26 -21.73 -11.78
C ASP A 90 -12.94 -22.59 -13.01
N GLY A 91 -13.68 -23.71 -13.15
CA GLY A 91 -13.56 -24.59 -14.30
C GLY A 91 -12.29 -25.46 -14.33
N VAL A 92 -11.49 -25.49 -13.25
CA VAL A 92 -10.31 -26.33 -13.14
C VAL A 92 -10.57 -27.48 -12.17
N ASP A 93 -10.31 -28.72 -12.60
CA ASP A 93 -10.44 -29.90 -11.76
C ASP A 93 -9.43 -29.89 -10.60
N ARG A 94 -9.82 -30.52 -9.48
CA ARG A 94 -8.96 -30.57 -8.27
C ARG A 94 -7.60 -31.23 -8.53
N ASP A 95 -7.54 -32.18 -9.43
CA ASP A 95 -6.32 -32.89 -9.79
C ASP A 95 -5.34 -32.01 -10.58
N GLN A 96 -5.81 -30.88 -11.15
CA GLN A 96 -5.01 -29.92 -11.90
C GLN A 96 -4.47 -28.75 -11.03
N GLN A 97 -4.47 -28.89 -9.71
CA GLN A 97 -3.98 -27.87 -8.78
C GLN A 97 -4.66 -26.51 -8.98
N PRO A 98 -5.98 -26.40 -8.78
CA PRO A 98 -6.76 -25.19 -9.10
C PRO A 98 -6.58 -24.06 -8.09
N TYR A 99 -5.81 -24.26 -7.04
CA TYR A 99 -5.76 -23.34 -5.90
C TYR A 99 -4.79 -22.21 -6.10
N PHE A 100 -5.17 -21.03 -5.62
CA PHE A 100 -4.28 -19.88 -5.48
C PHE A 100 -4.42 -19.25 -4.10
N ASN A 101 -3.29 -18.82 -3.56
CA ASN A 101 -3.23 -18.14 -2.28
C ASN A 101 -3.24 -16.63 -2.47
N TYR A 102 -4.34 -15.97 -2.10
CA TYR A 102 -4.49 -14.52 -2.14
C TYR A 102 -4.06 -13.90 -0.83
N GLN A 103 -3.12 -12.96 -0.89
CA GLN A 103 -2.66 -12.13 0.20
C GLN A 103 -1.93 -10.90 -0.36
N CYS A 104 -1.41 -10.01 0.50
CA CYS A 104 -0.67 -8.85 0.03
C CYS A 104 0.55 -9.26 -0.82
N MET A 105 0.72 -8.58 -1.97
CA MET A 105 1.83 -8.84 -2.88
C MET A 105 3.14 -8.17 -2.44
N HIS A 106 3.09 -7.26 -1.46
CA HIS A 106 4.24 -6.54 -0.94
C HIS A 106 5.12 -5.97 -2.06
N CYS A 107 4.51 -5.08 -2.86
CA CYS A 107 5.14 -4.47 -4.03
C CYS A 107 6.35 -3.61 -3.64
N THR A 108 7.39 -3.63 -4.45
CA THR A 108 8.50 -2.67 -4.35
C THR A 108 8.00 -1.26 -4.69
N ASP A 109 7.28 -1.11 -5.81
CA ASP A 109 6.55 0.11 -6.13
C ASP A 109 5.16 0.10 -5.46
N ALA A 110 5.09 0.26 -4.15
CA ALA A 110 3.85 0.14 -3.39
C ALA A 110 2.93 1.36 -3.56
N ALA A 111 1.99 1.32 -4.52
CA ALA A 111 1.02 2.40 -4.75
C ALA A 111 0.20 2.74 -3.49
N CYS A 112 -0.15 1.73 -2.68
CA CYS A 112 -0.86 1.92 -1.41
C CYS A 112 -0.03 2.73 -0.39
N ALA A 113 1.28 2.51 -0.31
CA ALA A 113 2.17 3.28 0.57
C ALA A 113 2.39 4.70 0.00
N MET A 114 2.52 4.83 -1.33
CA MET A 114 2.62 6.13 -1.98
C MET A 114 1.38 7.00 -1.78
N GLY A 115 0.20 6.39 -1.79
CA GLY A 115 -1.08 7.08 -1.61
C GLY A 115 -1.47 7.34 -0.15
N CYS A 116 -0.76 6.80 0.84
CA CYS A 116 -1.13 6.91 2.24
C CYS A 116 -0.79 8.30 2.81
N PRO A 117 -1.78 9.13 3.19
CA PRO A 117 -1.53 10.49 3.70
C PRO A 117 -0.95 10.48 5.12
N SER A 118 -1.36 9.53 5.96
CA SER A 118 -0.90 9.39 7.34
C SER A 118 0.41 8.62 7.47
N ARG A 119 0.94 8.07 6.36
CA ARG A 119 2.13 7.20 6.33
C ARG A 119 1.99 5.94 7.20
N ALA A 120 0.77 5.48 7.43
CA ALA A 120 0.52 4.20 8.07
C ALA A 120 1.07 3.01 7.28
N LEU A 121 1.25 3.17 5.98
CA LEU A 121 1.89 2.21 5.08
C LEU A 121 3.26 2.73 4.66
N THR A 122 4.28 1.93 4.89
CA THR A 122 5.68 2.22 4.55
C THR A 122 6.33 0.98 3.94
N ILE A 123 7.44 1.17 3.24
CA ILE A 123 8.28 0.06 2.79
C ILE A 123 9.32 -0.19 3.88
N ASP A 124 9.37 -1.41 4.38
CA ASP A 124 10.35 -1.88 5.34
C ASP A 124 11.74 -1.98 4.67
N GLU A 125 12.81 -1.87 5.43
CA GLU A 125 14.19 -2.02 4.91
C GLU A 125 14.45 -3.40 4.26
N ARG A 126 13.67 -4.42 4.65
CA ARG A 126 13.67 -5.77 4.08
C ARG A 126 12.78 -5.91 2.83
N GLY A 127 12.24 -4.79 2.30
CA GLY A 127 11.52 -4.67 1.04
C GLY A 127 10.01 -4.83 1.10
N PHE A 128 9.45 -5.50 2.08
CA PHE A 128 8.00 -5.69 2.16
C PHE A 128 7.25 -4.44 2.66
N VAL A 129 5.95 -4.36 2.35
CA VAL A 129 5.12 -3.24 2.79
C VAL A 129 4.66 -3.43 4.22
N SER A 130 5.18 -2.62 5.13
CA SER A 130 4.81 -2.55 6.54
C SER A 130 3.53 -1.73 6.75
N PHE A 131 2.85 -1.96 7.87
CA PHE A 131 1.62 -1.29 8.25
C PHE A 131 1.57 -1.02 9.75
N GLU A 132 1.39 0.28 10.10
CA GLU A 132 1.21 0.74 11.47
C GLU A 132 -0.26 1.14 11.66
N GLN A 133 -1.00 0.31 12.41
CA GLN A 133 -2.45 0.47 12.57
C GLN A 133 -2.81 1.75 13.34
N ASP A 134 -2.02 2.14 14.32
CA ASP A 134 -2.32 3.24 15.23
C ASP A 134 -2.34 4.62 14.55
N VAL A 135 -1.57 4.79 13.48
CA VAL A 135 -1.55 6.03 12.68
C VAL A 135 -2.49 5.99 11.47
N CYS A 136 -3.23 4.89 11.29
CA CYS A 136 -4.19 4.77 10.20
C CYS A 136 -5.44 5.60 10.47
N VAL A 137 -5.81 6.47 9.53
CA VAL A 137 -7.00 7.34 9.63
C VAL A 137 -8.22 6.78 8.87
N GLY A 138 -8.16 5.56 8.33
CA GLY A 138 -9.28 4.91 7.65
C GLY A 138 -9.74 5.55 6.34
N CYS A 139 -8.91 6.35 5.67
CA CYS A 139 -9.30 7.12 4.48
C CYS A 139 -9.58 6.29 3.21
N GLY A 140 -9.18 5.02 3.15
CA GLY A 140 -9.46 4.09 2.05
C GLY A 140 -8.59 4.25 0.79
N TYR A 141 -7.69 5.23 0.70
CA TYR A 141 -6.86 5.42 -0.50
C TYR A 141 -6.00 4.21 -0.86
N CYS A 142 -5.52 3.48 0.13
CA CYS A 142 -4.74 2.25 -0.09
C CYS A 142 -5.53 1.17 -0.84
N SER A 143 -6.83 1.03 -0.58
CA SER A 143 -7.70 0.11 -1.33
C SER A 143 -7.91 0.60 -2.76
N GLN A 144 -8.08 1.91 -2.96
CA GLN A 144 -8.27 2.51 -4.29
C GLN A 144 -7.04 2.40 -5.18
N PHE A 145 -5.84 2.54 -4.60
CA PHE A 145 -4.59 2.49 -5.35
C PHE A 145 -4.02 1.07 -5.52
N CYS A 146 -4.56 0.06 -4.84
CA CYS A 146 -4.05 -1.30 -4.94
C CYS A 146 -4.55 -1.99 -6.21
N PRO A 147 -3.68 -2.35 -7.17
CA PRO A 147 -4.12 -3.04 -8.39
C PRO A 147 -4.59 -4.48 -8.12
N PHE A 148 -4.31 -5.00 -6.94
CA PHE A 148 -4.67 -6.36 -6.51
C PHE A 148 -5.90 -6.39 -5.58
N GLY A 149 -6.48 -5.23 -5.23
CA GLY A 149 -7.64 -5.15 -4.34
C GLY A 149 -7.41 -5.66 -2.91
N ILE A 150 -6.15 -5.69 -2.43
CA ILE A 150 -5.78 -6.38 -1.19
C ILE A 150 -6.15 -5.63 0.10
N PRO A 151 -5.84 -4.31 0.26
CA PRO A 151 -6.15 -3.61 1.50
C PRO A 151 -7.67 -3.49 1.70
N GLN A 152 -8.15 -3.98 2.83
CA GLN A 152 -9.56 -3.92 3.21
C GLN A 152 -9.78 -2.94 4.36
N LEU A 153 -10.93 -2.29 4.41
CA LEU A 153 -11.32 -1.45 5.53
C LEU A 153 -12.20 -2.25 6.48
N GLY A 154 -11.82 -2.27 7.74
CA GLY A 154 -12.61 -2.86 8.82
C GLY A 154 -13.11 -1.80 9.78
N THR A 155 -14.36 -1.92 10.21
CA THR A 155 -14.91 -1.05 11.25
C THR A 155 -14.32 -1.42 12.60
N VAL A 156 -13.66 -0.46 13.25
CA VAL A 156 -13.08 -0.62 14.59
C VAL A 156 -14.11 -0.27 15.67
N SER A 157 -14.95 0.72 15.41
CA SER A 157 -16.00 1.17 16.33
C SER A 157 -17.31 1.42 15.58
N LEU A 158 -18.35 0.69 15.97
CA LEU A 158 -19.70 0.89 15.44
C LEU A 158 -20.33 2.22 15.91
N ILE A 159 -19.88 2.76 17.05
CA ILE A 159 -20.42 3.99 17.63
C ILE A 159 -19.84 5.22 16.91
N THR A 160 -18.54 5.24 16.66
CA THR A 160 -17.87 6.37 16.02
C THR A 160 -17.78 6.24 14.50
N GLY A 161 -18.09 5.07 13.95
CA GLY A 161 -17.87 4.76 12.53
C GLY A 161 -16.38 4.70 12.15
N GLU A 162 -15.50 4.63 13.13
CA GLU A 162 -14.06 4.56 12.89
C GLU A 162 -13.73 3.27 12.14
N ALA A 163 -13.04 3.42 11.01
CA ALA A 163 -12.55 2.30 10.23
C ALA A 163 -11.03 2.36 10.12
N ARG A 164 -10.40 1.21 10.07
CA ARG A 164 -8.95 1.09 9.85
C ARG A 164 -8.68 0.07 8.76
N MET A 165 -7.57 0.25 8.10
CA MET A 165 -7.14 -0.68 7.06
C MET A 165 -6.61 -1.97 7.69
N ALA A 166 -6.86 -3.07 6.98
CA ALA A 166 -6.34 -4.40 7.32
C ALA A 166 -5.72 -5.05 6.06
N LYS A 167 -4.57 -5.66 6.22
CA LYS A 167 -3.88 -6.45 5.20
C LYS A 167 -2.80 -7.32 5.84
N CYS A 168 -2.24 -8.26 5.09
CA CYS A 168 -1.05 -9.01 5.49
C CYS A 168 0.10 -8.06 5.87
N THR A 169 0.73 -8.31 7.03
CA THR A 169 1.85 -7.54 7.59
C THR A 169 3.21 -8.17 7.30
N PHE A 170 3.25 -9.30 6.58
CA PHE A 170 4.44 -10.15 6.42
C PHE A 170 4.90 -10.81 7.75
N CYS A 171 4.07 -10.79 8.79
CA CYS A 171 4.42 -11.16 10.16
C CYS A 171 5.71 -10.46 10.65
N LYS A 172 5.79 -9.14 10.41
CA LYS A 172 6.93 -8.30 10.76
C LYS A 172 7.36 -8.47 12.20
N ASP A 173 6.40 -8.55 13.10
CA ASP A 173 6.57 -8.76 14.54
C ASP A 173 7.37 -10.03 14.87
N LYS A 174 7.09 -11.18 14.22
CA LYS A 174 7.86 -12.41 14.38
C LYS A 174 9.29 -12.28 13.88
N ILE A 175 9.45 -11.63 12.72
CA ILE A 175 10.77 -11.44 12.09
C ILE A 175 11.63 -10.54 12.97
N GLU A 176 11.09 -9.45 13.51
CA GLU A 176 11.79 -8.52 14.40
C GLU A 176 12.13 -9.14 15.75
N ALA A 177 11.23 -9.98 16.27
CA ALA A 177 11.48 -10.74 17.50
C ALA A 177 12.46 -11.91 17.31
N GLY A 178 12.84 -12.26 16.08
CA GLY A 178 13.69 -13.43 15.78
C GLY A 178 13.01 -14.75 16.12
N THR A 179 11.67 -14.80 16.22
CA THR A 179 10.89 -16.00 16.59
C THR A 179 10.42 -16.81 15.39
N GLY A 180 10.71 -16.36 14.18
CA GLY A 180 10.37 -17.04 12.94
C GLY A 180 9.99 -16.10 11.82
N GLY A 181 9.39 -16.66 10.76
CA GLY A 181 8.92 -15.94 9.59
C GLY A 181 7.40 -15.87 9.46
N PRO A 182 6.91 -15.61 8.24
CA PRO A 182 5.48 -15.56 7.96
C PRO A 182 4.77 -16.87 8.36
N SER A 183 3.82 -16.77 9.29
CA SER A 183 3.10 -17.93 9.85
C SER A 183 2.42 -18.80 8.78
N CYS A 184 1.97 -18.18 7.69
CA CYS A 184 1.38 -18.91 6.56
C CYS A 184 2.40 -19.82 5.83
N ALA A 185 3.66 -19.39 5.73
CA ALA A 185 4.70 -20.19 5.10
C ALA A 185 5.17 -21.32 6.03
N GLU A 186 5.33 -21.04 7.32
CA GLU A 186 5.72 -22.05 8.31
C GLU A 186 4.68 -23.15 8.51
N ALA A 187 3.38 -22.80 8.39
CA ALA A 187 2.29 -23.75 8.55
C ALA A 187 1.97 -24.54 7.27
N CYS A 188 2.65 -24.31 6.15
CA CYS A 188 2.32 -24.96 4.89
C CYS A 188 2.86 -26.39 4.83
N PRO A 189 1.99 -27.44 4.89
CA PRO A 189 2.45 -28.84 5.01
C PRO A 189 3.10 -29.39 3.73
N THR A 190 2.79 -28.79 2.57
CA THR A 190 3.32 -29.23 1.27
C THR A 190 4.52 -28.41 0.80
N GLY A 191 4.90 -27.35 1.56
CA GLY A 191 5.90 -26.40 1.12
C GLY A 191 5.51 -25.62 -0.16
N ALA A 192 4.19 -25.47 -0.40
CA ALA A 192 3.70 -24.58 -1.45
C ALA A 192 3.97 -23.12 -1.11
N LEU A 193 4.01 -22.77 0.17
CA LEU A 193 4.48 -21.48 0.68
C LEU A 193 5.81 -21.68 1.37
N THR A 194 6.81 -20.91 0.95
CA THR A 194 8.13 -20.81 1.58
C THR A 194 8.51 -19.34 1.72
N TRP A 195 9.46 -19.04 2.60
CA TRP A 195 9.95 -17.69 2.80
C TRP A 195 11.47 -17.66 2.98
N GLY A 196 12.07 -16.53 2.72
CA GLY A 196 13.51 -16.34 2.84
C GLY A 196 14.00 -15.13 2.07
N GLU A 197 15.29 -15.10 1.78
CA GLU A 197 15.90 -14.05 0.98
C GLU A 197 15.33 -14.05 -0.45
N ARG A 198 14.94 -12.86 -0.91
CA ARG A 198 14.23 -12.68 -2.20
C ARG A 198 15.06 -13.17 -3.38
N GLY A 199 16.36 -12.85 -3.42
CA GLY A 199 17.24 -13.27 -4.52
C GLY A 199 17.35 -14.78 -4.62
N THR A 200 17.52 -15.46 -3.50
CA THR A 200 17.57 -16.92 -3.41
C THR A 200 16.25 -17.56 -3.86
N LEU A 201 15.11 -17.05 -3.38
CA LEU A 201 13.79 -17.56 -3.78
C LEU A 201 13.49 -17.31 -5.26
N LEU A 202 13.93 -16.19 -5.80
CA LEU A 202 13.79 -15.87 -7.23
C LEU A 202 14.55 -16.89 -8.11
N ALA A 203 15.79 -17.22 -7.74
CA ALA A 203 16.58 -18.22 -8.45
C ALA A 203 15.92 -19.62 -8.38
N GLN A 204 15.46 -20.02 -7.20
CA GLN A 204 14.72 -21.28 -7.01
C GLN A 204 13.43 -21.33 -7.85
N ALA A 205 12.68 -20.22 -7.89
CA ALA A 205 11.44 -20.12 -8.66
C ALA A 205 11.69 -20.24 -10.16
N LYS A 206 12.74 -19.62 -10.70
CA LYS A 206 13.12 -19.75 -12.12
C LYS A 206 13.49 -21.19 -12.50
N THR A 207 14.27 -21.85 -11.65
CA THR A 207 14.60 -23.28 -11.84
C THR A 207 13.33 -24.12 -11.84
N ARG A 208 12.45 -23.91 -10.87
CA ARG A 208 11.20 -24.66 -10.74
C ARG A 208 10.26 -24.45 -11.94
N VAL A 209 10.13 -23.23 -12.44
CA VAL A 209 9.36 -22.95 -13.66
C VAL A 209 9.93 -23.70 -14.86
N SER A 210 11.25 -23.79 -15.00
CA SER A 210 11.90 -24.54 -16.08
C SER A 210 11.60 -26.05 -15.99
N GLU A 211 11.61 -26.63 -14.78
CA GLU A 211 11.22 -28.00 -14.53
C GLU A 211 9.76 -28.27 -14.93
N LEU A 212 8.85 -27.41 -14.48
CA LEU A 212 7.42 -27.52 -14.79
C LEU A 212 7.15 -27.43 -16.29
N LYS A 213 7.84 -26.52 -17.00
CA LYS A 213 7.76 -26.40 -18.46
C LYS A 213 8.29 -27.62 -19.21
N SER A 214 9.29 -28.30 -18.65
CA SER A 214 9.83 -29.52 -19.22
C SER A 214 8.89 -30.73 -19.04
N GLY A 215 8.03 -30.67 -18.02
CA GLY A 215 6.97 -31.64 -17.76
C GLY A 215 5.63 -31.25 -18.40
N ASP A 216 4.56 -31.42 -17.66
CA ASP A 216 3.18 -31.29 -18.15
C ASP A 216 2.65 -29.85 -18.14
N HIS A 217 3.33 -28.90 -17.48
CA HIS A 217 2.88 -27.52 -17.30
C HIS A 217 3.61 -26.54 -18.23
N LYS A 218 3.36 -26.64 -19.54
CA LYS A 218 4.03 -25.80 -20.57
C LYS A 218 3.79 -24.30 -20.38
N SER A 219 2.65 -23.91 -19.80
CA SER A 219 2.25 -22.52 -19.54
C SER A 219 2.79 -21.97 -18.21
N ALA A 220 3.52 -22.79 -17.43
CA ALA A 220 4.03 -22.36 -16.14
C ALA A 220 4.87 -21.08 -16.27
N LEU A 221 4.69 -20.14 -15.35
CA LEU A 221 5.43 -18.88 -15.35
C LEU A 221 5.69 -18.39 -13.93
N LEU A 222 6.66 -17.50 -13.81
CA LEU A 222 6.95 -16.77 -12.58
C LEU A 222 6.28 -15.41 -12.63
N TYR A 223 5.46 -15.11 -11.64
CA TYR A 223 4.81 -13.83 -11.43
C TYR A 223 5.41 -13.15 -10.20
N GLY A 224 5.73 -11.86 -10.30
CA GLY A 224 6.28 -11.06 -9.21
C GLY A 224 7.75 -10.68 -9.39
N GLU A 225 8.40 -11.08 -10.48
CA GLU A 225 9.78 -10.67 -10.76
C GLU A 225 9.85 -9.19 -11.16
N HIS A 226 8.96 -8.74 -12.04
CA HIS A 226 8.98 -7.40 -12.65
C HIS A 226 7.73 -6.57 -12.34
N GLU A 227 6.62 -7.22 -12.08
CA GLU A 227 5.34 -6.57 -11.81
C GLU A 227 5.46 -5.62 -10.62
N ALA A 228 4.98 -4.40 -10.76
CA ALA A 228 5.02 -3.38 -9.69
C ALA A 228 6.43 -3.07 -9.16
N GLY A 229 7.44 -3.09 -10.02
CA GLY A 229 8.85 -2.90 -9.65
C GLY A 229 9.47 -4.13 -8.96
N GLY A 230 8.81 -5.27 -9.02
CA GLY A 230 9.08 -6.50 -8.29
C GLY A 230 8.16 -6.67 -7.09
N LEU A 231 7.83 -7.91 -6.77
CA LEU A 231 7.02 -8.27 -5.63
C LEU A 231 7.87 -9.00 -4.59
N HIS A 232 7.53 -8.81 -3.32
CA HIS A 232 8.06 -9.63 -2.22
C HIS A 232 7.16 -10.85 -1.92
N ARG A 233 6.15 -11.03 -2.76
CA ARG A 233 5.31 -12.22 -2.86
C ARG A 233 5.43 -12.77 -4.27
N LEU A 234 6.39 -13.67 -4.47
CA LEU A 234 6.64 -14.38 -5.73
C LEU A 234 5.63 -15.51 -5.90
N SER A 235 5.19 -15.79 -7.13
CA SER A 235 4.25 -16.88 -7.40
C SER A 235 4.65 -17.64 -8.65
N ILE A 236 4.81 -18.96 -8.51
CA ILE A 236 4.89 -19.89 -9.63
C ILE A 236 3.46 -20.24 -10.00
N LEU A 237 3.03 -19.83 -11.17
CA LEU A 237 1.71 -20.07 -11.73
C LEU A 237 1.79 -21.17 -12.78
N LEU A 238 0.74 -21.97 -12.91
CA LEU A 238 0.66 -23.04 -13.92
C LEU A 238 -0.02 -22.57 -15.22
N ASP A 239 -0.59 -21.35 -15.18
CA ASP A 239 -1.32 -20.74 -16.28
C ASP A 239 -1.12 -19.22 -16.25
N GLN A 240 -1.68 -18.49 -17.22
CA GLN A 240 -1.60 -17.03 -17.31
C GLN A 240 -2.15 -16.34 -16.06
N PRO A 241 -1.61 -15.16 -15.68
CA PRO A 241 -2.03 -14.43 -14.46
C PRO A 241 -3.54 -14.17 -14.41
N ALA A 242 -4.16 -13.89 -15.56
CA ALA A 242 -5.60 -13.66 -15.66
C ALA A 242 -6.44 -14.86 -15.17
N ALA A 243 -5.96 -16.11 -15.35
CA ALA A 243 -6.63 -17.31 -14.83
C ALA A 243 -6.67 -17.36 -13.30
N TYR A 244 -5.86 -16.56 -12.64
CA TYR A 244 -5.81 -16.39 -11.17
C TYR A 244 -6.39 -15.05 -10.71
N GLY A 245 -7.05 -14.29 -11.61
CA GLY A 245 -7.56 -12.95 -11.29
C GLY A 245 -6.46 -11.93 -10.99
N LEU A 246 -5.24 -12.18 -11.44
CA LEU A 246 -4.11 -11.27 -11.28
C LEU A 246 -3.99 -10.36 -12.51
N PRO A 247 -3.69 -9.07 -12.32
CA PRO A 247 -3.44 -8.16 -13.44
C PRO A 247 -2.13 -8.55 -14.16
N GLU A 248 -2.15 -8.54 -15.48
CA GLU A 248 -0.96 -8.79 -16.30
C GLU A 248 0.04 -7.63 -16.20
N ASP A 249 -0.46 -6.40 -16.20
CA ASP A 249 0.34 -5.18 -15.99
C ASP A 249 -0.32 -4.28 -14.93
N PRO A 250 0.14 -4.34 -13.67
CA PRO A 250 -0.35 -3.48 -12.61
C PRO A 250 0.16 -2.03 -12.69
N GLY A 251 0.93 -1.66 -13.74
CA GLY A 251 1.69 -0.41 -13.82
C GLY A 251 0.87 0.88 -13.80
N GLY A 252 -0.33 0.91 -14.37
CA GLY A 252 -1.13 2.13 -14.50
C GLY A 252 -1.49 2.81 -13.17
N GLN A 253 -1.75 2.06 -12.14
CA GLN A 253 -2.13 2.58 -10.82
C GLN A 253 -0.96 3.24 -10.07
N PHE A 254 0.28 2.82 -10.34
CA PHE A 254 1.47 3.44 -9.76
C PHE A 254 1.71 4.85 -10.29
N ILE A 255 1.43 5.09 -11.57
CA ILE A 255 1.53 6.43 -12.18
C ILE A 255 0.56 7.37 -11.49
N LEU A 256 -0.68 6.95 -11.29
CA LEU A 256 -1.71 7.75 -10.62
C LEU A 256 -1.34 8.05 -9.17
N ALA A 257 -0.86 7.09 -8.41
CA ALA A 257 -0.42 7.27 -7.02
C ALA A 257 0.79 8.22 -6.93
N ARG A 258 1.75 8.13 -7.87
CA ARG A 258 2.89 9.06 -7.96
C ARG A 258 2.44 10.47 -8.29
N LEU A 259 1.51 10.64 -9.24
CA LEU A 259 0.95 11.95 -9.61
C LEU A 259 0.20 12.57 -8.42
N TRP A 260 -0.61 11.78 -7.74
CA TRP A 260 -1.32 12.19 -6.53
C TRP A 260 -0.35 12.75 -5.48
N ARG A 261 0.67 11.98 -5.11
CA ARG A 261 1.60 12.35 -4.04
C ARG A 261 2.56 13.47 -4.42
N LYS A 262 3.08 13.49 -5.68
CA LYS A 262 4.12 14.44 -6.08
C LYS A 262 3.56 15.76 -6.61
N VAL A 263 2.33 15.79 -7.11
CA VAL A 263 1.75 16.96 -7.77
C VAL A 263 0.45 17.39 -7.11
N ILE A 264 -0.56 16.52 -7.06
CA ILE A 264 -1.91 16.92 -6.65
C ILE A 264 -1.95 17.29 -5.17
N GLN A 265 -1.40 16.48 -4.30
CA GLN A 265 -1.40 16.70 -2.86
C GLN A 265 -0.60 17.95 -2.45
N PRO A 266 0.65 18.19 -2.90
CA PRO A 266 1.38 19.43 -2.59
C PRO A 266 0.71 20.68 -3.16
N ALA A 267 0.19 20.60 -4.39
CA ALA A 267 -0.54 21.72 -5.00
C ALA A 267 -1.81 22.06 -4.19
N GLY A 268 -2.56 21.06 -3.76
CA GLY A 268 -3.73 21.26 -2.90
C GLY A 268 -3.39 21.94 -1.58
N PHE A 269 -2.34 21.53 -0.90
CA PHE A 269 -1.87 22.17 0.33
C PHE A 269 -1.40 23.62 0.08
N ALA A 270 -0.70 23.88 -1.02
CA ALA A 270 -0.27 25.23 -1.38
C ALA A 270 -1.47 26.16 -1.64
N ILE A 271 -2.46 25.71 -2.40
CA ILE A 271 -3.70 26.45 -2.69
C ILE A 271 -4.46 26.72 -1.39
N PHE A 272 -4.61 25.71 -0.54
CA PHE A 272 -5.29 25.87 0.76
C PHE A 272 -4.56 26.86 1.67
N GLY A 273 -3.24 26.81 1.73
CA GLY A 273 -2.41 27.74 2.49
C GLY A 273 -2.59 29.20 2.00
N VAL A 274 -2.56 29.41 0.69
CA VAL A 274 -2.80 30.76 0.10
C VAL A 274 -4.21 31.25 0.41
N ALA A 275 -5.22 30.39 0.29
CA ALA A 275 -6.60 30.73 0.62
C ALA A 275 -6.76 31.11 2.11
N LEU A 276 -6.14 30.35 3.01
CA LEU A 276 -6.17 30.60 4.46
C LEU A 276 -5.52 31.95 4.79
N VAL A 277 -4.34 32.25 4.22
CA VAL A 277 -3.67 33.54 4.37
C VAL A 277 -4.53 34.67 3.82
N GLY A 278 -5.16 34.48 2.66
CA GLY A 278 -6.07 35.45 2.05
C GLY A 278 -7.26 35.79 2.95
N VAL A 279 -7.93 34.76 3.48
CA VAL A 279 -9.08 34.92 4.38
C VAL A 279 -8.69 35.58 5.70
N THR A 280 -7.59 35.18 6.32
CA THR A 280 -7.12 35.76 7.58
C THR A 280 -6.70 37.23 7.40
N THR A 281 -6.05 37.53 6.31
CA THR A 281 -5.67 38.94 5.97
C THR A 281 -6.91 39.80 5.68
N ALA A 282 -7.86 39.28 4.89
CA ALA A 282 -9.12 39.98 4.62
C ALA A 282 -9.93 40.20 5.90
N TYR A 283 -10.02 39.22 6.77
CA TYR A 283 -10.66 39.34 8.07
C TYR A 283 -9.98 40.38 8.97
N GLY A 284 -8.65 40.35 9.06
CA GLY A 284 -7.88 41.35 9.82
C GLY A 284 -8.06 42.77 9.33
N LEU A 285 -8.11 42.99 7.99
CA LEU A 285 -8.36 44.29 7.38
C LEU A 285 -9.80 44.76 7.59
N ALA A 286 -10.78 43.84 7.47
CA ALA A 286 -12.19 44.18 7.70
C ALA A 286 -12.41 44.60 9.17
N ARG A 287 -11.83 43.87 10.11
CA ARG A 287 -11.96 44.15 11.55
C ARG A 287 -11.33 45.51 11.94
N ARG A 288 -10.29 45.95 11.25
CA ARG A 288 -9.69 47.31 11.45
C ARG A 288 -10.59 48.44 11.01
N ASN A 289 -11.51 48.19 10.06
CA ASN A 289 -12.41 49.19 9.48
C ASN A 289 -13.81 49.18 10.09
N ILE A 290 -14.12 48.25 11.01
CA ILE A 290 -15.39 48.25 11.75
C ILE A 290 -15.20 49.19 12.93
N HIS A 291 -15.62 50.44 12.79
CA HIS A 291 -15.94 51.31 13.95
C HIS A 291 -17.29 50.85 14.45
N MET A 292 -17.33 50.31 15.67
CA MET A 292 -18.58 50.07 16.39
C MET A 292 -19.12 51.48 16.73
N GLU A 293 -20.10 51.96 15.97
CA GLU A 293 -20.95 53.03 16.45
C GLU A 293 -21.75 52.43 17.61
N GLU A 294 -21.48 52.94 18.83
CA GLU A 294 -22.31 52.64 20.00
C GLU A 294 -23.69 53.21 19.71
N VAL A 295 -24.68 52.34 19.56
CA VAL A 295 -26.10 52.72 19.48
C VAL A 295 -26.52 53.03 20.89
N GLU A 296 -26.63 54.33 21.25
CA GLU A 296 -27.33 54.78 22.43
C GLU A 296 -28.83 54.42 22.38
#